data_8f22edead88573fc689237a1dd3d8639
#
_entry.id   8f22edead88573fc689237a1dd3d8639
#
_cell.length_a   1.000
_cell.length_b   1.000
_cell.length_c   1.000
_cell.angle_alpha   90.00
_cell.angle_beta   90.00
_cell.angle_gamma   90.00
#
_symmetry.space_group_name_H-M   'P 1'
#
loop_
_entity.id
_entity.type
_entity.pdbx_description
1 polymer ?
#
loop_
_entity_poly.entity_id
_entity_poly.type
_entity_poly.pdbx_seq_one_letter_code
_entity_poly.pdbx_strand_id
1 'polypeptide(L)' 'DGEPVTTFPEADIELVMAQTGCDREKAVAALEKADGQPAEAIIGIMSE' A
#
# COMPACT_ATOMS: atom_id res chain seq x y z
N ASP A 1 -10.22 13.60 -12.37
CA ASP A 1 -10.69 13.71 -11.68
C ASP A 1 -10.30 13.63 -10.29
N GLY A 2 -9.40 14.11 -9.78
CA GLY A 2 -9.02 14.23 -8.45
C GLY A 2 -8.32 13.08 -7.85
N GLU A 3 -7.97 12.08 -8.64
CA GLU A 3 -7.29 11.01 -8.07
C GLU A 3 -5.92 11.41 -7.67
N PRO A 4 -5.44 11.03 -6.49
CA PRO A 4 -4.08 11.34 -6.12
C PRO A 4 -3.12 10.64 -7.05
N VAL A 5 -2.05 11.32 -7.33
CA VAL A 5 -1.02 10.72 -8.14
C VAL A 5 -0.29 9.71 -7.29
N THR A 6 -0.42 8.46 -7.63
CA THR A 6 0.34 7.46 -6.91
C THR A 6 1.52 7.11 -7.77
N THR A 7 2.67 7.04 -7.17
CA THR A 7 3.86 6.66 -7.88
C THR A 7 4.16 5.19 -7.68
N PHE A 8 3.25 4.46 -7.08
CA PHE A 8 3.48 3.06 -6.78
C PHE A 8 2.91 2.19 -7.88
N PRO A 9 3.61 1.13 -8.28
CA PRO A 9 3.07 0.22 -9.29
C PRO A 9 1.86 -0.50 -8.75
N GLU A 10 0.94 -0.81 -9.63
CA GLU A 10 -0.27 -1.50 -9.25
C GLU A 10 0.05 -2.84 -8.59
N ALA A 11 1.12 -3.49 -9.06
CA ALA A 11 1.50 -4.78 -8.50
C ALA A 11 1.81 -4.68 -7.02
N ASP A 12 2.47 -3.61 -6.61
CA ASP A 12 2.80 -3.44 -5.21
C ASP A 12 1.54 -3.21 -4.39
N ILE A 13 0.63 -2.40 -4.93
CA ILE A 13 -0.62 -2.13 -4.23
C ILE A 13 -1.40 -3.41 -4.05
N GLU A 14 -1.49 -4.20 -5.11
CA GLU A 14 -2.23 -5.44 -5.03
C GLU A 14 -1.56 -6.43 -4.08
N LEU A 15 -0.25 -6.45 -4.07
CA LEU A 15 0.46 -7.32 -3.16
C LEU A 15 0.13 -6.99 -1.71
N VAL A 16 0.16 -5.71 -1.37
CA VAL A 16 -0.15 -5.31 -0.01
C VAL A 16 -1.59 -5.69 0.34
N MET A 17 -2.51 -5.45 -0.58
CA MET A 17 -3.90 -5.80 -0.35
C MET A 17 -4.07 -7.30 -0.15
N ALA A 18 -3.40 -8.09 -0.96
CA ALA A 18 -3.53 -9.54 -0.89
C ALA A 18 -2.94 -10.08 0.40
N GLN A 19 -1.85 -9.51 0.86
CA GLN A 19 -1.17 -10.03 2.04
C GLN A 19 -1.84 -9.60 3.33
N THR A 20 -2.46 -8.43 3.33
CA THR A 20 -3.06 -7.89 4.55
C THR A 20 -4.57 -7.91 4.54
N GLY A 21 -5.17 -8.04 3.37
CA GLY A 21 -6.62 -8.00 3.26
C GLY A 21 -7.21 -6.61 3.38
N CYS A 22 -6.38 -5.59 3.26
CA CYS A 22 -6.88 -4.23 3.36
C CYS A 22 -7.39 -3.76 2.00
N ASP A 23 -8.02 -2.58 1.97
CA ASP A 23 -8.51 -2.06 0.71
C ASP A 23 -7.41 -1.23 0.06
N ARG A 24 -7.72 -0.75 -1.14
CA ARG A 24 -6.73 -0.06 -1.95
C ARG A 24 -6.22 1.20 -1.29
N GLU A 25 -7.13 1.95 -0.69
CA GLU A 25 -6.73 3.19 -0.03
C GLU A 25 -5.74 2.93 1.09
N LYS A 26 -6.02 1.90 1.85
CA LYS A 26 -5.13 1.54 2.94
C LYS A 26 -3.77 1.10 2.42
N ALA A 27 -3.78 0.32 1.34
CA ALA A 27 -2.54 -0.16 0.75
C ALA A 27 -1.70 1.01 0.25
N VAL A 28 -2.33 1.97 -0.42
CA VAL A 28 -1.59 3.11 -0.94
C VAL A 28 -1.00 3.93 0.22
N ALA A 29 -1.80 4.16 1.24
CA ALA A 29 -1.31 4.91 2.39
C ALA A 29 -0.14 4.20 3.06
N ALA A 30 -0.25 2.89 3.15
CA ALA A 30 0.84 2.12 3.77
C ALA A 30 2.11 2.19 2.92
N LEU A 31 1.94 2.14 1.61
CA LEU A 31 3.09 2.26 0.72
C LEU A 31 3.76 3.63 0.83
N GLU A 32 2.94 4.66 1.01
CA GLU A 32 3.50 5.99 1.20
C GLU A 32 4.35 6.04 2.46
N LYS A 33 3.85 5.47 3.52
CA LYS A 33 4.61 5.44 4.76
C LYS A 33 5.84 4.57 4.64
N ALA A 34 5.76 3.54 3.82
CA ALA A 34 6.86 2.61 3.65
C ALA A 34 7.82 3.04 2.55
N ASP A 35 7.62 4.24 2.01
CA ASP A 35 8.51 4.76 0.99
C ASP A 35 8.48 3.87 -0.25
N GLY A 36 7.33 3.34 -0.57
CA GLY A 36 7.15 2.54 -1.76
C GLY A 36 7.54 1.08 -1.63
N GLN A 37 7.84 0.62 -0.42
CA GLN A 37 8.27 -0.77 -0.24
C GLN A 37 7.11 -1.60 0.27
N PRO A 38 6.63 -2.55 -0.53
CA PRO A 38 5.47 -3.34 -0.12
C PRO A 38 5.73 -4.18 1.13
N ALA A 39 6.94 -4.69 1.29
CA ALA A 39 7.23 -5.48 2.48
C ALA A 39 7.06 -4.65 3.74
N GLU A 40 7.61 -3.43 3.73
CA GLU A 40 7.48 -2.55 4.87
C GLU A 40 6.04 -2.13 5.08
N ALA A 41 5.32 -1.91 3.99
CA ALA A 41 3.92 -1.52 4.07
C ALA A 41 3.11 -2.63 4.76
N ILE A 42 3.37 -3.87 4.39
CA ILE A 42 2.67 -5.00 4.97
C ILE A 42 2.97 -5.09 6.46
N ILE A 43 4.24 -4.95 6.82
CA ILE A 43 4.63 -4.99 8.23
C ILE A 43 3.94 -3.88 9.00
N GLY A 44 3.89 -2.69 8.43
CA GLY A 44 3.25 -1.56 9.08
C GLY A 44 1.78 -1.80 9.33
N ILE A 45 1.08 -2.35 8.35
CA ILE A 45 -0.35 -2.63 8.52
C ILE A 45 -0.56 -3.71 9.57
N MET A 46 0.27 -4.72 9.55
CA MET A 46 0.10 -5.82 10.50
C MET A 46 0.48 -5.43 11.90
N SER A 47 1.26 -4.38 12.06
CA SER A 47 1.66 -3.90 13.38
C SER A 47 0.65 -2.97 14.00
N GLU A 48 -0.35 -2.58 13.27
CA GLU A 48 -1.34 -1.65 13.80
C GLU A 48 -2.19 -2.23 14.91
#